data_760c82b7d5375c629be86224d9ae7800
#
_entry.id   760c82b7d5375c629be86224d9ae7800
#
_cell.length_a   1.000
_cell.length_b   1.000
_cell.length_c   1.000
_cell.angle_alpha   90.00
_cell.angle_beta   90.00
_cell.angle_gamma   90.00
#
_symmetry.space_group_name_H-M   'P 1'
#
loop_
_entity.id
_entity.type
_entity.pdbx_description
1 polymer ?
#
loop_
_entity_poly.entity_id
_entity_poly.type
_entity_poly.pdbx_seq_one_letter_code
_entity_poly.pdbx_strand_id
1 'polypeptide(L)'
;TEWNEWQDQWSGNPRSNTRQNGNVITTTTSRDVVQTRAGIRTEVMPQTVIQSLGDRVVGVNFVPFIRSRTISFTAQGMRPNTRVFPYFDEQLITAYVTPTSGSLGGNLTTDANGAVSGTFAIPDPNVDANPRWRTGTRVFRLTSSSTNANLNTADNATSAEANYSAKGLQETVREAVVSTRE
;
A
#
# COMPACT_ATOMS: atom_id res chain seq x y z
N THR A 1 25.78 -20.61 34.75
CA THR A 1 25.75 -22.10 34.62
C THR A 1 25.62 -22.67 36.01
N GLU A 2 24.56 -23.40 36.25
CA GLU A 2 24.35 -24.16 37.50
C GLU A 2 24.81 -25.60 37.27
N TRP A 3 25.60 -26.10 38.21
CA TRP A 3 26.14 -27.44 38.14
C TRP A 3 25.75 -28.19 39.40
N ASN A 4 25.34 -29.45 39.24
CA ASN A 4 25.14 -30.37 40.35
C ASN A 4 26.48 -30.72 40.97
N GLU A 5 26.43 -31.36 42.16
CA GLU A 5 27.62 -31.92 42.79
C GLU A 5 28.24 -33.02 41.92
N TRP A 6 29.54 -33.22 42.11
CA TRP A 6 30.24 -34.30 41.43
C TRP A 6 29.73 -35.66 41.90
N GLN A 7 29.44 -36.52 40.96
CA GLN A 7 29.04 -37.90 41.24
C GLN A 7 30.18 -38.82 40.85
N ASP A 8 30.61 -39.64 41.81
CA ASP A 8 31.65 -40.63 41.63
C ASP A 8 31.00 -41.95 41.21
N GLN A 9 31.39 -42.43 40.05
CA GLN A 9 30.99 -43.75 39.59
C GLN A 9 32.19 -44.68 39.57
N TRP A 10 32.18 -45.64 40.47
CA TRP A 10 33.21 -46.66 40.59
C TRP A 10 33.12 -47.62 39.43
N SER A 11 34.16 -47.73 38.64
CA SER A 11 34.23 -48.59 37.46
C SER A 11 35.38 -49.60 37.56
N GLY A 12 35.23 -50.72 36.89
CA GLY A 12 36.26 -51.74 36.82
C GLY A 12 36.35 -52.65 38.06
N ASN A 13 37.13 -53.68 37.91
CA ASN A 13 37.38 -54.62 38.99
C ASN A 13 38.41 -54.06 40.00
N PRO A 14 38.21 -54.29 41.32
CA PRO A 14 39.16 -53.83 42.30
C PRO A 14 40.53 -54.52 42.10
N ARG A 15 41.58 -53.73 42.13
CA ARG A 15 42.94 -54.21 42.10
C ARG A 15 43.48 -54.21 43.53
N SER A 16 43.86 -55.41 44.03
CA SER A 16 44.43 -55.54 45.36
C SER A 16 45.93 -55.87 45.25
N ASN A 17 46.72 -55.14 45.98
CA ASN A 17 48.13 -55.37 46.10
C ASN A 17 48.45 -55.60 47.59
N THR A 18 48.98 -56.75 47.90
CA THR A 18 49.33 -57.16 49.27
C THR A 18 50.83 -57.14 49.46
N ARG A 19 51.27 -56.43 50.46
CA ARG A 19 52.69 -56.39 50.92
C ARG A 19 52.79 -56.91 52.37
N GLN A 20 53.72 -57.81 52.59
CA GLN A 20 54.06 -58.26 53.95
C GLN A 20 55.41 -57.63 54.34
N ASN A 21 55.41 -57.04 55.53
CA ASN A 21 56.64 -56.51 56.13
C ASN A 21 56.70 -57.01 57.59
N GLY A 22 57.54 -58.03 57.84
CA GLY A 22 57.54 -58.74 59.12
C GLY A 22 56.18 -59.44 59.38
N ASN A 23 55.62 -59.18 60.51
CA ASN A 23 54.30 -59.74 60.91
C ASN A 23 53.08 -58.90 60.44
N VAL A 24 53.33 -57.82 59.65
CA VAL A 24 52.25 -56.94 59.15
C VAL A 24 52.01 -57.22 57.73
N ILE A 25 50.77 -57.55 57.35
CA ILE A 25 50.28 -57.71 56.00
C ILE A 25 49.42 -56.49 55.69
N THR A 26 49.86 -55.71 54.67
CA THR A 26 49.09 -54.54 54.19
C THR A 26 48.53 -54.87 52.79
N THR A 27 47.19 -54.87 52.70
CA THR A 27 46.50 -55.02 51.43
C THR A 27 45.90 -53.68 51.02
N THR A 28 46.34 -53.17 49.87
CA THR A 28 45.80 -51.93 49.29
C THR A 28 44.88 -52.30 48.14
N THR A 29 43.61 -51.93 48.22
CA THR A 29 42.64 -52.13 47.15
C THR A 29 42.35 -50.82 46.48
N SER A 30 42.55 -50.76 45.18
CA SER A 30 42.22 -49.57 44.37
C SER A 30 41.19 -49.89 43.30
N ARG A 31 40.33 -48.95 43.01
CA ARG A 31 39.38 -48.96 41.88
C ARG A 31 39.51 -47.69 41.09
N ASP A 32 39.27 -47.82 39.81
CA ASP A 32 39.13 -46.66 38.95
C ASP A 32 37.79 -45.95 39.23
N VAL A 33 37.79 -44.66 39.27
CA VAL A 33 36.59 -43.81 39.46
C VAL A 33 36.45 -42.88 38.25
N VAL A 34 35.24 -42.81 37.75
CA VAL A 34 34.87 -41.79 36.78
C VAL A 34 33.98 -40.78 37.46
N GLN A 35 34.43 -39.55 37.48
CA GLN A 35 33.64 -38.46 38.04
C GLN A 35 32.84 -37.82 36.92
N THR A 36 31.53 -37.74 37.10
CA THR A 36 30.62 -37.08 36.19
C THR A 36 29.90 -35.92 36.89
N ARG A 37 29.65 -34.90 36.13
CA ARG A 37 28.92 -33.76 36.62
C ARG A 37 27.87 -33.33 35.58
N ALA A 38 26.62 -33.29 35.98
CA ALA A 38 25.53 -32.76 35.15
C ALA A 38 25.27 -31.29 35.50
N GLY A 39 25.06 -30.48 34.53
CA GLY A 39 24.73 -29.08 34.73
C GLY A 39 23.85 -28.53 33.64
N ILE A 40 23.12 -27.47 33.94
CA ILE A 40 22.32 -26.72 32.98
C ILE A 40 23.15 -25.54 32.49
N ARG A 41 23.40 -25.47 31.18
CA ARG A 41 23.98 -24.33 30.56
C ARG A 41 22.88 -23.46 29.98
N THR A 42 22.68 -22.28 30.55
CA THR A 42 21.79 -21.28 29.98
C THR A 42 22.55 -20.51 28.91
N GLU A 43 22.10 -20.60 27.69
CA GLU A 43 22.59 -19.80 26.58
C GLU A 43 21.57 -18.72 26.27
N VAL A 44 21.96 -17.47 26.41
CA VAL A 44 21.13 -16.33 26.03
C VAL A 44 21.22 -16.18 24.52
N MET A 45 20.15 -16.57 23.82
CA MET A 45 20.04 -16.29 22.39
C MET A 45 19.45 -14.87 22.23
N PRO A 46 20.16 -13.94 21.59
CA PRO A 46 19.62 -12.62 21.34
C PRO A 46 18.44 -12.72 20.39
N GLN A 47 17.27 -12.38 20.87
CA GLN A 47 16.05 -12.31 20.08
C GLN A 47 15.83 -10.86 19.65
N THR A 48 15.75 -10.63 18.34
CA THR A 48 15.35 -9.33 17.83
C THR A 48 13.83 -9.27 17.77
N VAL A 49 13.24 -8.42 18.56
CA VAL A 49 11.80 -8.14 18.50
C VAL A 49 11.60 -6.95 17.57
N ILE A 50 10.84 -7.17 16.51
CA ILE A 50 10.43 -6.14 15.55
C ILE A 50 8.97 -5.80 15.83
N GLN A 51 8.72 -4.57 16.21
CA GLN A 51 7.36 -4.07 16.44
C GLN A 51 7.05 -2.99 15.40
N SER A 52 5.99 -3.20 14.61
CA SER A 52 5.44 -2.17 13.74
C SER A 52 4.67 -1.15 14.61
N LEU A 53 5.02 0.12 14.47
CA LEU A 53 4.32 1.24 15.14
C LEU A 53 3.20 1.81 14.25
N GLY A 54 2.91 1.16 13.12
CA GLY A 54 1.95 1.61 12.13
C GLY A 54 2.53 2.67 11.18
N ASP A 55 1.68 3.15 10.30
CA ASP A 55 2.03 4.13 9.28
C ASP A 55 2.16 5.52 9.86
N ARG A 56 3.27 6.19 9.57
CA ARG A 56 3.51 7.59 9.91
C ARG A 56 3.54 8.44 8.65
N VAL A 57 2.76 9.52 8.63
CA VAL A 57 2.85 10.55 7.58
C VAL A 57 4.20 11.24 7.70
N VAL A 58 5.05 11.10 6.67
CA VAL A 58 6.41 11.68 6.65
C VAL A 58 6.52 12.88 5.71
N GLY A 59 5.50 13.13 4.90
CA GLY A 59 5.45 14.28 4.01
C GLY A 59 4.05 14.55 3.51
N VAL A 60 3.72 15.83 3.34
CA VAL A 60 2.49 16.29 2.71
C VAL A 60 2.89 17.20 1.56
N ASN A 61 2.52 16.81 0.33
CA ASN A 61 2.76 17.60 -0.87
C ASN A 61 1.45 18.21 -1.36
N PHE A 62 1.51 19.49 -1.72
CA PHE A 62 0.39 20.16 -2.34
C PHE A 62 0.44 19.96 -3.85
N VAL A 63 -0.66 19.43 -4.43
CA VAL A 63 -0.83 19.25 -5.88
C VAL A 63 -1.85 20.30 -6.36
N PRO A 64 -1.41 21.39 -6.99
CA PRO A 64 -2.31 22.52 -7.32
C PRO A 64 -3.24 22.23 -8.47
N PHE A 65 -2.86 21.33 -9.38
CA PHE A 65 -3.63 21.01 -10.58
C PHE A 65 -4.08 19.55 -10.63
N ILE A 66 -5.20 19.30 -11.29
CA ILE A 66 -5.71 17.97 -11.56
C ILE A 66 -4.71 17.23 -12.44
N ARG A 67 -4.29 16.02 -12.00
CA ARG A 67 -3.35 15.18 -12.74
C ARG A 67 -4.00 14.55 -13.97
N SER A 68 -3.19 14.24 -14.99
CA SER A 68 -3.62 13.47 -16.14
C SER A 68 -4.32 12.18 -15.75
N ARG A 69 -5.53 12.00 -16.26
CA ARG A 69 -6.37 10.84 -15.99
C ARG A 69 -7.47 10.71 -17.03
N THR A 70 -7.81 9.50 -17.40
CA THR A 70 -9.02 9.24 -18.21
C THR A 70 -10.17 8.90 -17.29
N ILE A 71 -11.31 9.58 -17.47
CA ILE A 71 -12.57 9.34 -16.76
C ILE A 71 -13.65 8.97 -17.77
N SER A 72 -14.48 8.01 -17.40
CA SER A 72 -15.67 7.63 -18.18
C SER A 72 -16.87 8.40 -17.71
N PHE A 73 -17.76 8.76 -18.61
CA PHE A 73 -19.02 9.42 -18.30
C PHE A 73 -20.18 8.80 -19.07
N THR A 74 -21.35 8.89 -18.48
CA THR A 74 -22.63 8.50 -19.09
C THR A 74 -23.67 9.51 -18.68
N ALA A 75 -24.46 9.99 -19.62
CA ALA A 75 -25.62 10.83 -19.37
C ALA A 75 -26.86 10.18 -20.01
N GLN A 76 -28.01 10.39 -19.36
CA GLN A 76 -29.30 9.85 -19.78
C GLN A 76 -30.39 10.92 -19.63
N GLY A 77 -31.51 10.70 -20.31
CA GLY A 77 -32.65 11.61 -20.23
C GLY A 77 -32.44 12.94 -20.95
N MET A 78 -31.43 13.02 -21.80
CA MET A 78 -31.23 14.16 -22.68
C MET A 78 -32.14 14.08 -23.90
N ARG A 79 -32.22 15.14 -24.70
CA ARG A 79 -32.98 15.12 -25.97
C ARG A 79 -32.39 14.06 -26.90
N PRO A 80 -33.20 13.15 -27.47
CA PRO A 80 -32.73 12.14 -28.40
C PRO A 80 -32.15 12.71 -29.69
N ASN A 81 -31.21 11.97 -30.29
CA ASN A 81 -30.54 12.27 -31.55
C ASN A 81 -30.02 13.71 -31.66
N THR A 82 -29.53 14.22 -30.53
CA THR A 82 -29.08 15.61 -30.40
C THR A 82 -27.58 15.66 -30.19
N ARG A 83 -26.90 16.53 -30.91
CA ARG A 83 -25.49 16.81 -30.67
C ARG A 83 -25.31 17.52 -29.35
N VAL A 84 -24.32 17.07 -28.56
CA VAL A 84 -23.99 17.68 -27.26
C VAL A 84 -22.51 18.06 -27.21
N PHE A 85 -22.21 19.10 -26.46
CA PHE A 85 -20.88 19.65 -26.28
C PHE A 85 -20.42 19.42 -24.84
N PRO A 86 -19.24 18.83 -24.64
CA PRO A 86 -18.69 18.61 -23.31
C PRO A 86 -17.92 19.85 -22.81
N TYR A 87 -18.24 20.25 -21.60
CA TYR A 87 -17.56 21.33 -20.87
C TYR A 87 -17.01 20.80 -19.55
N PHE A 88 -15.84 21.27 -19.18
CA PHE A 88 -15.25 21.00 -17.87
C PHE A 88 -14.79 22.32 -17.26
N ASP A 89 -15.35 22.67 -16.09
CA ASP A 89 -15.13 23.97 -15.45
C ASP A 89 -15.32 25.14 -16.43
N GLU A 90 -16.47 25.13 -17.13
CA GLU A 90 -16.87 26.11 -18.18
C GLU A 90 -16.07 26.12 -19.47
N GLN A 91 -14.99 25.36 -19.56
CA GLN A 91 -14.15 25.26 -20.75
C GLN A 91 -14.62 24.13 -21.67
N LEU A 92 -14.73 24.39 -22.96
CA LEU A 92 -15.03 23.37 -23.98
C LEU A 92 -13.87 22.38 -24.11
N ILE A 93 -14.15 21.09 -23.93
CA ILE A 93 -13.14 20.03 -23.90
C ILE A 93 -13.30 18.98 -25.00
N THR A 94 -13.99 19.28 -26.09
CA THR A 94 -14.25 18.32 -27.18
C THR A 94 -12.97 17.63 -27.67
N ALA A 95 -11.86 18.37 -27.80
CA ALA A 95 -10.57 17.83 -28.25
C ALA A 95 -10.00 16.70 -27.35
N TYR A 96 -10.45 16.59 -26.11
CA TYR A 96 -9.98 15.63 -25.12
C TYR A 96 -11.01 14.54 -24.80
N VAL A 97 -12.13 14.53 -25.54
CA VAL A 97 -13.21 13.58 -25.32
C VAL A 97 -13.30 12.58 -26.48
N THR A 98 -13.48 11.31 -26.13
CA THR A 98 -13.71 10.22 -27.08
C THR A 98 -15.13 9.67 -26.85
N PRO A 99 -16.05 9.83 -27.81
CA PRO A 99 -17.35 9.15 -27.75
C PRO A 99 -17.17 7.64 -27.75
N THR A 100 -18.08 6.90 -27.12
CA THR A 100 -18.00 5.42 -27.09
C THR A 100 -18.02 4.80 -28.49
N SER A 101 -18.73 5.42 -29.43
CA SER A 101 -18.82 4.96 -30.83
C SER A 101 -18.04 5.85 -31.81
N GLY A 102 -16.93 6.47 -31.36
CA GLY A 102 -16.20 7.42 -32.16
C GLY A 102 -14.70 7.50 -31.84
N SER A 103 -14.04 8.50 -32.41
CA SER A 103 -12.63 8.82 -32.19
C SER A 103 -12.45 10.03 -31.28
N LEU A 104 -11.22 10.26 -30.82
CA LEU A 104 -10.85 11.43 -30.02
C LEU A 104 -11.22 12.73 -30.76
N GLY A 105 -11.89 13.64 -30.06
CA GLY A 105 -12.39 14.90 -30.64
C GLY A 105 -13.65 14.73 -31.47
N GLY A 106 -14.20 13.53 -31.54
CA GLY A 106 -15.43 13.25 -32.30
C GLY A 106 -16.67 13.90 -31.70
N ASN A 107 -17.72 14.02 -32.52
CA ASN A 107 -18.99 14.58 -32.06
C ASN A 107 -19.71 13.63 -31.10
N LEU A 108 -20.13 14.16 -29.96
CA LEU A 108 -21.04 13.47 -29.05
C LEU A 108 -22.47 13.68 -29.54
N THR A 109 -23.20 12.59 -29.77
CA THR A 109 -24.61 12.64 -30.14
C THR A 109 -25.37 11.66 -29.25
N THR A 110 -26.48 12.09 -28.67
CA THR A 110 -27.36 11.24 -27.89
C THR A 110 -28.04 10.21 -28.80
N ASP A 111 -28.27 9.03 -28.29
CA ASP A 111 -29.05 7.98 -28.98
C ASP A 111 -30.57 8.28 -29.02
N ALA A 112 -31.35 7.34 -29.53
CA ALA A 112 -32.82 7.44 -29.60
C ALA A 112 -33.48 7.50 -28.22
N ASN A 113 -32.80 7.10 -27.16
CA ASN A 113 -33.28 7.14 -25.77
C ASN A 113 -32.75 8.39 -25.01
N GLY A 114 -32.01 9.26 -25.67
CA GLY A 114 -31.40 10.42 -25.02
C GLY A 114 -30.20 10.08 -24.15
N ALA A 115 -29.55 8.95 -24.40
CA ALA A 115 -28.31 8.56 -23.70
C ALA A 115 -27.08 8.88 -24.53
N VAL A 116 -25.98 9.23 -23.82
CA VAL A 116 -24.68 9.45 -24.44
C VAL A 116 -23.57 9.03 -23.46
N SER A 117 -22.51 8.43 -23.98
CA SER A 117 -21.38 7.99 -23.17
C SER A 117 -20.06 8.21 -23.90
N GLY A 118 -18.99 8.28 -23.13
CA GLY A 118 -17.64 8.48 -23.65
C GLY A 118 -16.62 8.52 -22.56
N THR A 119 -15.39 8.88 -22.95
CA THR A 119 -14.28 9.09 -22.03
C THR A 119 -13.71 10.50 -22.20
N PHE A 120 -13.32 11.12 -21.10
CA PHE A 120 -12.59 12.38 -21.08
C PHE A 120 -11.18 12.12 -20.59
N ALA A 121 -10.19 12.36 -21.44
CA ALA A 121 -8.77 12.28 -21.09
C ALA A 121 -8.31 13.65 -20.57
N ILE A 122 -8.23 13.79 -19.25
CA ILE A 122 -7.67 15.00 -18.64
C ILE A 122 -6.20 15.07 -19.02
N PRO A 123 -5.76 16.14 -19.74
CA PRO A 123 -4.39 16.26 -20.19
C PRO A 123 -3.41 16.52 -19.04
N ASP A 124 -2.11 16.29 -19.30
CA ASP A 124 -1.06 16.55 -18.32
C ASP A 124 -0.91 18.06 -18.09
N PRO A 125 -1.07 18.54 -16.84
CA PRO A 125 -0.93 19.96 -16.50
C PRO A 125 0.51 20.48 -16.59
N ASN A 126 1.52 19.61 -16.72
CA ASN A 126 2.92 20.00 -16.85
C ASN A 126 3.32 20.36 -18.31
N VAL A 127 2.43 20.10 -19.27
CA VAL A 127 2.63 20.50 -20.67
C VAL A 127 2.00 21.86 -20.88
N ASP A 128 2.78 22.85 -21.28
CA ASP A 128 2.34 24.26 -21.36
C ASP A 128 1.19 24.53 -22.32
N ALA A 129 1.06 23.75 -23.38
CA ALA A 129 -0.03 23.87 -24.35
C ALA A 129 -1.37 23.31 -23.85
N ASN A 130 -1.36 22.55 -22.75
CA ASN A 130 -2.55 21.90 -22.22
C ASN A 130 -3.36 22.83 -21.29
N PRO A 131 -4.69 22.71 -21.28
CA PRO A 131 -5.50 23.35 -20.27
C PRO A 131 -5.19 22.77 -18.88
N ARG A 132 -5.28 23.63 -17.85
CA ARG A 132 -4.97 23.26 -16.47
C ARG A 132 -6.16 23.61 -15.58
N TRP A 133 -6.62 22.65 -14.80
CA TRP A 133 -7.68 22.87 -13.81
C TRP A 133 -7.13 22.68 -12.41
N ARG A 134 -7.46 23.61 -11.52
CA ARG A 134 -7.07 23.51 -10.12
C ARG A 134 -7.77 22.33 -9.46
N THR A 135 -7.11 21.70 -8.50
CA THR A 135 -7.71 20.69 -7.64
C THR A 135 -8.88 21.26 -6.84
N GLY A 136 -9.78 20.41 -6.41
CA GLY A 136 -11.04 20.76 -5.81
C GLY A 136 -12.21 20.15 -6.57
N THR A 137 -13.40 20.68 -6.41
CA THR A 137 -14.59 20.24 -7.15
C THR A 137 -14.74 21.05 -8.42
N ARG A 138 -14.92 20.36 -9.55
CA ARG A 138 -15.14 20.92 -10.90
C ARG A 138 -16.40 20.34 -11.49
N VAL A 139 -17.12 21.11 -12.27
CA VAL A 139 -18.33 20.66 -12.94
C VAL A 139 -17.99 20.12 -14.34
N PHE A 140 -18.38 18.87 -14.58
CA PHE A 140 -18.44 18.32 -15.93
C PHE A 140 -19.86 18.47 -16.44
N ARG A 141 -20.05 19.15 -17.55
CA ARG A 141 -21.35 19.45 -18.15
C ARG A 141 -21.41 18.99 -19.59
N LEU A 142 -22.49 18.35 -19.95
CA LEU A 142 -22.89 18.07 -21.31
C LEU A 142 -24.10 18.95 -21.66
N THR A 143 -24.05 19.66 -22.77
CA THR A 143 -25.14 20.52 -23.18
C THR A 143 -25.28 20.56 -24.70
N SER A 144 -26.50 20.73 -25.20
CA SER A 144 -26.75 20.96 -26.63
C SER A 144 -26.37 22.37 -27.08
N SER A 145 -26.06 23.28 -26.15
CA SER A 145 -25.56 24.62 -26.47
C SER A 145 -24.07 24.60 -26.82
N SER A 146 -23.71 25.06 -28.00
CA SER A 146 -22.32 25.21 -28.44
C SER A 146 -21.57 26.35 -27.74
N THR A 147 -22.27 27.23 -27.05
CA THR A 147 -21.74 28.39 -26.32
C THR A 147 -21.82 28.24 -24.80
N ASN A 148 -22.17 27.05 -24.32
CA ASN A 148 -22.44 26.79 -22.90
C ASN A 148 -23.49 27.72 -22.28
N ALA A 149 -24.44 28.20 -23.08
CA ALA A 149 -25.47 29.08 -22.58
C ALA A 149 -26.34 28.40 -21.51
N ASN A 150 -26.85 29.21 -20.56
CA ASN A 150 -27.81 28.70 -19.60
C ASN A 150 -29.15 28.48 -20.29
N LEU A 151 -29.65 27.24 -20.19
CA LEU A 151 -30.71 26.70 -21.02
C LEU A 151 -32.13 27.19 -20.66
N ASN A 152 -32.28 27.98 -19.63
CA ASN A 152 -33.59 28.52 -19.25
C ASN A 152 -34.20 29.49 -20.28
N THR A 153 -33.43 29.86 -21.31
CA THR A 153 -33.85 30.80 -22.35
C THR A 153 -33.81 30.23 -23.77
N ALA A 154 -33.29 29.02 -23.96
CA ALA A 154 -33.20 28.40 -25.27
C ALA A 154 -34.28 27.33 -25.43
N ASP A 155 -35.23 27.50 -26.34
CA ASP A 155 -36.19 26.50 -26.73
C ASP A 155 -35.48 25.20 -27.13
N ASN A 156 -35.87 24.08 -26.51
CA ASN A 156 -35.36 22.74 -26.83
C ASN A 156 -33.90 22.43 -26.43
N ALA A 157 -33.29 23.16 -25.55
CA ALA A 157 -31.97 22.81 -25.05
C ALA A 157 -32.02 21.70 -23.97
N THR A 158 -30.97 20.88 -23.94
CA THR A 158 -30.84 19.80 -22.96
C THR A 158 -29.44 19.84 -22.35
N SER A 159 -29.33 19.55 -21.05
CA SER A 159 -28.05 19.48 -20.35
C SER A 159 -28.04 18.42 -19.25
N ALA A 160 -26.85 17.93 -18.95
CA ALA A 160 -26.58 17.05 -17.82
C ALA A 160 -25.27 17.51 -17.16
N GLU A 161 -25.22 17.45 -15.83
CA GLU A 161 -24.07 17.90 -15.04
C GLU A 161 -23.67 16.88 -14.01
N ALA A 162 -22.38 16.81 -13.73
CA ALA A 162 -21.82 16.00 -12.65
C ALA A 162 -20.61 16.69 -12.05
N ASN A 163 -20.43 16.55 -10.74
CA ASN A 163 -19.27 17.07 -10.04
C ASN A 163 -18.10 16.07 -10.10
N TYR A 164 -16.94 16.56 -10.46
CA TYR A 164 -15.67 15.85 -10.36
C TYR A 164 -14.83 16.46 -9.23
N SER A 165 -14.46 15.65 -8.26
CA SER A 165 -13.65 16.10 -7.11
C SER A 165 -12.24 15.54 -7.18
N ALA A 166 -11.24 16.42 -7.19
CA ALA A 166 -9.82 16.08 -7.19
C ALA A 166 -9.17 16.57 -5.89
N LYS A 167 -8.54 15.65 -5.14
CA LYS A 167 -7.81 16.01 -3.93
C LYS A 167 -6.50 16.72 -4.28
N GLY A 168 -6.22 17.85 -3.62
CA GLY A 168 -5.02 18.66 -3.80
C GLY A 168 -3.89 18.32 -2.82
N LEU A 169 -4.06 17.34 -1.94
CA LEU A 169 -3.06 16.90 -0.98
C LEU A 169 -2.63 15.48 -1.29
N GLN A 170 -1.32 15.26 -1.30
CA GLN A 170 -0.70 13.94 -1.38
C GLN A 170 0.09 13.71 -0.11
N GLU A 171 -0.32 12.70 0.65
CA GLU A 171 0.38 12.26 1.84
C GLU A 171 1.33 11.12 1.48
N THR A 172 2.58 11.24 1.93
CA THR A 172 3.54 10.15 1.87
C THR A 172 3.61 9.50 3.25
N VAL A 173 3.25 8.22 3.30
CA VAL A 173 3.26 7.43 4.54
C VAL A 173 4.45 6.49 4.51
N ARG A 174 5.09 6.30 5.66
CA ARG A 174 6.12 5.27 5.86
C ARG A 174 5.77 4.46 7.09
N GLU A 175 5.95 3.16 6.99
CA GLU A 175 5.87 2.28 8.15
C GLU A 175 7.03 2.59 9.11
N ALA A 176 6.69 2.84 10.38
CA ALA A 176 7.66 3.00 11.43
C ALA A 176 7.87 1.66 12.14
N VAL A 177 9.11 1.16 12.12
CA VAL A 177 9.49 -0.11 12.74
C VAL A 177 10.53 0.17 13.81
N VAL A 178 10.30 -0.35 15.01
CA VAL A 178 11.31 -0.38 16.09
C VAL A 178 11.82 -1.80 16.24
N SER A 179 13.14 -1.96 16.21
CA SER A 179 13.79 -3.22 16.54
C SER A 179 14.60 -3.05 17.81
N THR A 180 14.36 -3.87 18.83
CA THR A 180 15.16 -3.94 20.05
C THR A 180 15.95 -5.24 20.07
N ARG A 181 17.23 -5.15 20.45
CA ARG A 181 18.09 -6.29 20.79
C ARG A 181 18.27 -6.34 22.30
N GLU A 182 17.96 -7.44 22.90
CA GLU A 182 18.37 -7.79 24.27
C GLU A 182 19.60 -8.71 24.25
#